data_f5dc7f40e15f0db17369fec38d7ae46c
#
_entry.id   f5dc7f40e15f0db17369fec38d7ae46c
#
_cell.length_a   1.000
_cell.length_b   1.000
_cell.length_c   1.000
_cell.angle_alpha   90.00
_cell.angle_beta   90.00
_cell.angle_gamma   90.00
#
_symmetry.space_group_name_H-M   'P 1'
#
loop_
_entity.id
_entity.type
_entity.pdbx_description
1 polymer ?
#
loop_
_entity_poly.entity_id
_entity_poly.type
_entity_poly.pdbx_seq_one_letter_code
_entity_poly.pdbx_strand_id
1 'polypeptide(L)'
;MLRADLDHCEWLPDDLKTGEMVFIPGGTFRMGSDHHYPEEAPSHRVAVDGFWMDRTPVTNRQFKQFVNATGHVTEAQIVPDPNDYPGALAEMLYAGSLVFSPLPRITDLTDWSQWWTFLRGANWRHPYGPGSNIKDLDDHPVVHVSFSDAAAYAHWAGKDLPTEAEWEFAARGGLEAEEYAWGDALVPGGKHMANIWQGNFPVQNLGEDGYERTSPVMAFPPNGYGLYDMIGNVWEWTSDWWSSKHAADAAKPCCIPKNPRGGGEHTSYDPRLPDIQIPRKVLKGGSHLCAPNYCRRYRPAARHAEPVDTSTGHVGFRCVVRMPSVTERQRDGRAAI
;
A
#
# COMPACT_ATOMS: atom_id res chain seq x y z
N MET A 1 3.59 -19.26 22.44
CA MET A 1 2.86 -19.96 21.36
C MET A 1 1.38 -19.97 21.75
N LEU A 2 0.66 -18.91 21.42
CA LEU A 2 -0.80 -18.84 21.57
C LEU A 2 -1.41 -19.62 20.41
N ARG A 3 -2.04 -20.74 20.71
CA ARG A 3 -2.94 -21.39 19.74
C ARG A 3 -4.09 -20.43 19.50
N ALA A 4 -4.12 -19.81 18.33
CA ALA A 4 -5.31 -19.11 17.86
C ALA A 4 -6.45 -20.13 17.84
N ASP A 5 -7.54 -19.80 18.52
CA ASP A 5 -8.74 -20.64 18.56
C ASP A 5 -9.22 -20.91 17.12
N LEU A 6 -9.26 -22.19 16.77
CA LEU A 6 -9.70 -22.69 15.46
C LEU A 6 -11.19 -22.37 15.17
N ASP A 7 -11.92 -21.86 16.16
CA ASP A 7 -13.34 -21.52 16.04
C ASP A 7 -13.63 -20.33 15.10
N HIS A 8 -12.59 -19.62 14.62
CA HIS A 8 -12.76 -18.45 13.74
C HIS A 8 -12.68 -18.80 12.25
N CYS A 9 -12.41 -20.04 11.89
CA CYS A 9 -12.24 -20.47 10.50
C CYS A 9 -13.52 -21.01 9.82
N GLU A 10 -14.58 -21.29 10.57
CA GLU A 10 -15.73 -22.02 10.03
C GLU A 10 -16.57 -21.24 9.00
N TRP A 11 -16.54 -19.92 9.04
CA TRP A 11 -17.35 -19.09 8.14
C TRP A 11 -16.55 -18.44 6.98
N LEU A 12 -15.22 -18.66 6.91
CA LEU A 12 -14.44 -18.25 5.76
C LEU A 12 -14.81 -19.12 4.56
N PRO A 13 -15.05 -18.54 3.37
CA PRO A 13 -15.16 -19.30 2.13
C PRO A 13 -13.99 -20.26 1.98
N ASP A 14 -14.22 -21.44 1.42
CA ASP A 14 -13.20 -22.51 1.36
C ASP A 14 -11.94 -22.10 0.59
N ASP A 15 -12.06 -21.19 -0.37
CA ASP A 15 -10.97 -20.58 -1.13
C ASP A 15 -10.10 -19.61 -0.29
N LEU A 16 -10.62 -19.09 0.83
CA LEU A 16 -9.85 -18.24 1.76
C LEU A 16 -9.12 -19.05 2.85
N LYS A 17 -9.38 -20.35 2.98
CA LYS A 17 -8.73 -21.25 3.95
C LYS A 17 -7.31 -21.69 3.53
N THR A 18 -6.80 -21.22 2.41
CA THR A 18 -5.56 -21.71 1.76
C THR A 18 -4.26 -21.33 2.47
N GLY A 19 -4.29 -20.65 3.60
CA GLY A 19 -3.07 -20.20 4.32
C GLY A 19 -2.38 -18.96 3.71
N GLU A 20 -3.00 -18.35 2.72
CA GLU A 20 -2.51 -17.10 2.09
C GLU A 20 -2.86 -15.85 2.91
N MET A 21 -3.80 -15.98 3.86
CA MET A 21 -4.20 -14.90 4.78
C MET A 21 -3.81 -15.22 6.22
N VAL A 22 -3.54 -14.17 7.00
CA VAL A 22 -3.24 -14.24 8.43
C VAL A 22 -4.33 -13.52 9.20
N PHE A 23 -4.82 -14.14 10.28
CA PHE A 23 -5.75 -13.49 11.20
C PHE A 23 -5.01 -12.47 12.07
N ILE A 24 -5.45 -11.23 12.03
CA ILE A 24 -4.98 -10.13 12.86
C ILE A 24 -5.99 -9.94 13.98
N PRO A 25 -5.60 -10.11 15.26
CA PRO A 25 -6.55 -10.23 16.36
C PRO A 25 -7.29 -8.93 16.71
N GLY A 26 -6.93 -7.82 16.07
CA GLY A 26 -7.41 -6.51 16.44
C GLY A 26 -6.82 -6.06 17.78
N GLY A 27 -7.25 -4.91 18.25
CA GLY A 27 -6.77 -4.34 19.52
C GLY A 27 -6.61 -2.83 19.46
N THR A 28 -5.99 -2.27 20.51
CA THR A 28 -5.71 -0.84 20.62
C THR A 28 -4.21 -0.60 20.46
N PHE A 29 -3.84 0.36 19.62
CA PHE A 29 -2.44 0.71 19.38
C PHE A 29 -2.25 2.22 19.25
N ARG A 30 -1.02 2.68 19.23
CA ARG A 30 -0.65 4.06 18.92
C ARG A 30 -0.43 4.19 17.42
N MET A 31 -1.35 4.87 16.74
CA MET A 31 -1.28 5.20 15.30
C MET A 31 -0.53 6.51 15.10
N GLY A 32 0.24 6.59 14.01
CA GLY A 32 1.01 7.77 13.63
C GLY A 32 2.32 7.96 14.40
N SER A 33 2.96 9.11 14.18
CA SER A 33 4.22 9.50 14.81
C SER A 33 4.32 11.01 14.96
N ASP A 34 4.91 11.49 16.07
CA ASP A 34 5.20 12.92 16.31
C ASP A 34 6.65 13.28 15.97
N HIS A 35 7.44 12.32 15.46
CA HIS A 35 8.89 12.46 15.30
C HIS A 35 9.38 12.54 13.87
N HIS A 36 8.50 12.37 12.89
CA HIS A 36 8.87 12.28 11.46
C HIS A 36 8.12 13.32 10.61
N TYR A 37 7.35 12.86 9.63
CA TYR A 37 6.66 13.77 8.70
C TYR A 37 5.41 14.39 9.35
N PRO A 38 5.10 15.66 9.06
CA PRO A 38 3.97 16.37 9.65
C PRO A 38 2.62 15.69 9.46
N GLU A 39 2.46 14.96 8.36
CA GLU A 39 1.24 14.22 8.03
C GLU A 39 1.00 12.99 8.92
N GLU A 40 2.03 12.51 9.60
CA GLU A 40 1.94 11.38 10.52
C GLU A 40 1.40 11.78 11.90
N ALA A 41 1.42 13.08 12.21
CA ALA A 41 1.02 13.64 13.51
C ALA A 41 -0.46 14.07 13.54
N PRO A 42 -1.05 14.15 14.73
CA PRO A 42 -0.50 13.71 16.03
C PRO A 42 -0.57 12.19 16.18
N SER A 43 0.40 11.61 16.88
CA SER A 43 0.29 10.21 17.30
C SER A 43 -0.83 10.06 18.35
N HIS A 44 -1.67 9.03 18.20
CA HIS A 44 -2.88 8.88 19.01
C HIS A 44 -3.28 7.41 19.16
N ARG A 45 -4.12 7.14 20.16
CA ARG A 45 -4.66 5.78 20.37
C ARG A 45 -5.86 5.54 19.48
N VAL A 46 -5.86 4.41 18.78
CA VAL A 46 -7.00 3.89 18.02
C VAL A 46 -7.22 2.43 18.32
N ALA A 47 -8.44 1.95 18.12
CA ALA A 47 -8.78 0.53 18.20
C ALA A 47 -9.24 0.03 16.84
N VAL A 48 -8.84 -1.18 16.48
CA VAL A 48 -9.30 -1.90 15.29
C VAL A 48 -9.89 -3.24 15.70
N ASP A 49 -10.95 -3.67 15.02
CA ASP A 49 -11.51 -5.02 15.18
C ASP A 49 -10.58 -6.06 14.53
N GLY A 50 -10.77 -7.33 14.85
CA GLY A 50 -10.03 -8.41 14.19
C GLY A 50 -10.45 -8.59 12.73
N PHE A 51 -9.48 -8.91 11.88
CA PHE A 51 -9.68 -9.12 10.44
C PHE A 51 -8.63 -10.09 9.89
N TRP A 52 -8.87 -10.60 8.71
CA TRP A 52 -7.88 -11.37 7.95
C TRP A 52 -7.16 -10.46 6.97
N MET A 53 -5.86 -10.63 6.80
CA MET A 53 -5.04 -9.87 5.86
C MET A 53 -4.21 -10.81 5.01
N ASP A 54 -4.07 -10.50 3.72
CA ASP A 54 -3.15 -11.20 2.83
C ASP A 54 -1.73 -11.18 3.42
N ARG A 55 -1.09 -12.34 3.44
CA ARG A 55 0.24 -12.50 4.01
C ARG A 55 1.29 -11.67 3.29
N THR A 56 1.10 -11.42 2.01
CA THR A 56 1.99 -10.67 1.12
C THR A 56 1.21 -9.64 0.30
N PRO A 57 1.87 -8.68 -0.33
CA PRO A 57 1.27 -7.94 -1.43
C PRO A 57 0.77 -8.88 -2.53
N VAL A 58 -0.25 -8.46 -3.28
CA VAL A 58 -0.76 -9.22 -4.44
C VAL A 58 0.35 -9.34 -5.49
N THR A 59 0.60 -10.57 -5.92
CA THR A 59 1.67 -10.88 -6.88
C THR A 59 1.22 -10.75 -8.33
N ASN A 60 2.17 -10.66 -9.27
CA ASN A 60 1.91 -10.69 -10.71
C ASN A 60 1.13 -11.96 -11.12
N ARG A 61 1.42 -13.10 -10.49
CA ARG A 61 0.71 -14.37 -10.71
C ARG A 61 -0.77 -14.24 -10.37
N GLN A 62 -1.08 -13.71 -9.20
CA GLN A 62 -2.45 -13.53 -8.71
C GLN A 62 -3.22 -12.50 -9.55
N PHE A 63 -2.58 -11.37 -9.85
CA PHE A 63 -3.19 -10.32 -10.67
C PHE A 63 -3.45 -10.79 -12.11
N LYS A 64 -2.56 -11.61 -12.67
CA LYS A 64 -2.75 -12.26 -13.98
C LYS A 64 -3.97 -13.18 -13.99
N GLN A 65 -4.22 -13.92 -12.89
CA GLN A 65 -5.42 -14.75 -12.76
C GLN A 65 -6.70 -13.90 -12.79
N PHE A 66 -6.72 -12.78 -12.05
CA PHE A 66 -7.82 -11.83 -12.08
C PHE A 66 -8.08 -11.28 -13.49
N VAL A 67 -7.03 -10.76 -14.15
CA VAL A 67 -7.20 -10.21 -15.51
C VAL A 67 -7.66 -11.28 -16.49
N ASN A 68 -7.15 -12.50 -16.41
CA ASN A 68 -7.59 -13.60 -17.28
C ASN A 68 -9.05 -14.00 -17.04
N ALA A 69 -9.52 -13.93 -15.80
CA ALA A 69 -10.89 -14.30 -15.43
C ALA A 69 -11.92 -13.20 -15.79
N THR A 70 -11.53 -11.93 -15.75
CA THR A 70 -12.46 -10.80 -15.89
C THR A 70 -12.31 -10.00 -17.18
N GLY A 71 -11.16 -10.10 -17.84
CA GLY A 71 -10.81 -9.21 -18.95
C GLY A 71 -10.48 -7.78 -18.51
N HIS A 72 -10.18 -7.55 -17.22
CA HIS A 72 -9.90 -6.22 -16.68
C HIS A 72 -8.78 -5.51 -17.45
N VAL A 73 -9.02 -4.25 -17.80
CA VAL A 73 -8.06 -3.34 -18.44
C VAL A 73 -7.66 -2.32 -17.38
N THR A 74 -6.37 -2.25 -17.04
CA THR A 74 -5.89 -1.33 -15.98
C THR A 74 -5.87 0.11 -16.45
N GLU A 75 -5.94 1.06 -15.51
CA GLU A 75 -5.86 2.50 -15.75
C GLU A 75 -4.68 2.87 -16.66
N ALA A 76 -3.51 2.29 -16.40
CA ALA A 76 -2.31 2.47 -17.22
C ALA A 76 -2.47 2.08 -18.69
N GLN A 77 -3.49 1.31 -19.04
CA GLN A 77 -3.80 0.84 -20.39
C GLN A 77 -4.90 1.68 -21.08
N ILE A 78 -5.45 2.66 -20.36
CA ILE A 78 -6.53 3.52 -20.82
C ILE A 78 -5.96 4.91 -21.12
N VAL A 79 -6.42 5.55 -22.19
CA VAL A 79 -6.07 6.95 -22.47
C VAL A 79 -6.82 7.84 -21.48
N PRO A 80 -6.14 8.74 -20.74
CA PRO A 80 -6.80 9.63 -19.78
C PRO A 80 -7.87 10.51 -20.42
N ASP A 81 -8.97 10.78 -19.70
CA ASP A 81 -10.00 11.72 -20.15
C ASP A 81 -9.45 13.16 -20.09
N PRO A 82 -9.47 13.93 -21.20
CA PRO A 82 -9.04 15.31 -21.22
C PRO A 82 -9.74 16.22 -20.18
N ASN A 83 -10.96 15.86 -19.76
CA ASN A 83 -11.73 16.63 -18.79
C ASN A 83 -11.13 16.54 -17.38
N ASP A 84 -10.44 15.45 -17.05
CA ASP A 84 -9.79 15.27 -15.76
C ASP A 84 -8.46 16.02 -15.64
N TYR A 85 -7.90 16.44 -16.79
CA TYR A 85 -6.60 17.11 -16.90
C TYR A 85 -6.70 18.44 -17.67
N PRO A 86 -7.36 19.48 -17.11
CA PRO A 86 -7.52 20.77 -17.76
C PRO A 86 -6.16 21.38 -18.14
N GLY A 87 -6.01 21.76 -19.40
CA GLY A 87 -4.77 22.34 -19.92
C GLY A 87 -3.70 21.35 -20.38
N ALA A 88 -3.92 20.04 -20.24
CA ALA A 88 -3.02 19.04 -20.82
C ALA A 88 -3.06 19.10 -22.35
N LEU A 89 -1.88 19.02 -22.98
CA LEU A 89 -1.78 18.93 -24.44
C LEU A 89 -2.21 17.54 -24.89
N ALA A 90 -2.90 17.43 -26.04
CA ALA A 90 -3.43 16.17 -26.55
C ALA A 90 -2.35 15.09 -26.74
N GLU A 91 -1.13 15.48 -27.12
CA GLU A 91 0.00 14.57 -27.25
C GLU A 91 0.52 14.01 -25.92
N MET A 92 0.14 14.61 -24.79
CA MET A 92 0.48 14.12 -23.43
C MET A 92 -0.57 13.11 -22.93
N LEU A 93 -1.75 13.08 -23.50
CA LEU A 93 -2.83 12.17 -23.12
C LEU A 93 -2.69 10.85 -23.88
N TYR A 94 -2.05 9.88 -23.26
CA TYR A 94 -1.86 8.54 -23.80
C TYR A 94 -1.82 7.49 -22.68
N ALA A 95 -2.18 6.27 -23.01
CA ALA A 95 -2.05 5.13 -22.11
C ALA A 95 -0.58 4.92 -21.70
N GLY A 96 -0.31 4.91 -20.41
CA GLY A 96 1.03 4.81 -19.86
C GLY A 96 1.04 4.86 -18.34
N SER A 97 2.22 4.86 -17.78
CA SER A 97 2.44 4.89 -16.34
C SER A 97 3.78 5.52 -16.00
N LEU A 98 3.95 5.97 -14.75
CA LEU A 98 5.20 6.54 -14.26
C LEU A 98 6.25 5.44 -14.05
N VAL A 99 7.39 5.61 -14.70
CA VAL A 99 8.54 4.71 -14.62
C VAL A 99 9.73 5.46 -14.01
N PHE A 100 10.32 4.85 -12.99
CA PHE A 100 11.56 5.35 -12.38
C PHE A 100 12.77 5.05 -13.28
N SER A 101 13.59 6.07 -13.50
CA SER A 101 14.85 5.97 -14.22
C SER A 101 15.97 6.61 -13.39
N PRO A 102 16.96 5.82 -12.92
CA PRO A 102 18.08 6.38 -12.16
C PRO A 102 18.89 7.35 -13.01
N LEU A 103 19.43 8.38 -12.38
CA LEU A 103 20.21 9.43 -13.03
C LEU A 103 21.70 9.26 -12.72
N PRO A 104 22.60 9.65 -13.63
CA PRO A 104 24.05 9.65 -13.36
C PRO A 104 24.46 10.71 -12.33
N ARG A 105 23.68 11.75 -12.18
CA ARG A 105 23.81 12.79 -11.15
C ARG A 105 22.50 13.54 -11.00
N ILE A 106 22.30 14.17 -9.87
CA ILE A 106 21.14 14.99 -9.56
C ILE A 106 21.56 16.43 -9.26
N THR A 107 20.70 17.37 -9.57
CA THR A 107 20.86 18.79 -9.26
C THR A 107 19.93 19.25 -8.15
N ASP A 108 18.74 18.67 -8.05
CA ASP A 108 17.72 19.04 -7.07
C ASP A 108 16.85 17.83 -6.68
N LEU A 109 16.88 17.44 -5.39
CA LEU A 109 16.05 16.37 -4.85
C LEU A 109 14.57 16.75 -4.71
N THR A 110 14.22 18.02 -4.85
CA THR A 110 12.82 18.46 -4.78
C THR A 110 12.09 18.33 -6.12
N ASP A 111 12.81 18.21 -7.21
CA ASP A 111 12.28 18.03 -8.56
C ASP A 111 12.26 16.56 -8.95
N TRP A 112 11.18 15.88 -8.56
CA TRP A 112 10.96 14.46 -8.84
C TRP A 112 10.85 14.14 -10.34
N SER A 113 10.52 15.10 -11.20
CA SER A 113 10.42 14.91 -12.66
C SER A 113 11.74 14.49 -13.29
N GLN A 114 12.87 14.71 -12.62
CA GLN A 114 14.19 14.31 -13.11
C GLN A 114 14.35 12.79 -13.20
N TRP A 115 13.69 12.01 -12.36
CA TRP A 115 13.82 10.54 -12.32
C TRP A 115 12.49 9.79 -12.52
N TRP A 116 11.39 10.51 -12.68
CA TRP A 116 10.11 9.91 -13.06
C TRP A 116 9.72 10.33 -14.47
N THR A 117 9.41 9.36 -15.31
CA THR A 117 8.92 9.59 -16.67
C THR A 117 7.57 8.91 -16.85
N PHE A 118 6.55 9.67 -17.27
CA PHE A 118 5.31 9.06 -17.74
C PHE A 118 5.57 8.43 -19.10
N LEU A 119 5.63 7.09 -19.13
CA LEU A 119 6.09 6.32 -20.29
C LEU A 119 4.92 5.66 -21.00
N ARG A 120 4.77 5.98 -22.27
CA ARG A 120 3.74 5.39 -23.15
C ARG A 120 3.86 3.86 -23.16
N GLY A 121 2.73 3.17 -22.90
CA GLY A 121 2.64 1.72 -22.89
C GLY A 121 3.28 1.00 -21.71
N ALA A 122 3.82 1.74 -20.72
CA ALA A 122 4.18 1.15 -19.44
C ALA A 122 2.89 0.76 -18.68
N ASN A 123 2.84 -0.43 -18.15
CA ASN A 123 1.72 -1.00 -17.39
C ASN A 123 2.20 -2.24 -16.63
N TRP A 124 1.32 -2.91 -15.89
CA TRP A 124 1.66 -4.07 -15.10
C TRP A 124 2.31 -5.25 -15.87
N ARG A 125 2.05 -5.39 -17.19
CA ARG A 125 2.68 -6.39 -18.06
C ARG A 125 4.02 -5.94 -18.64
N HIS A 126 4.20 -4.62 -18.73
CA HIS A 126 5.35 -3.94 -19.32
C HIS A 126 5.89 -2.87 -18.37
N PRO A 127 6.46 -3.26 -17.20
CA PRO A 127 6.77 -2.31 -16.12
C PRO A 127 7.83 -1.27 -16.47
N TYR A 128 8.60 -1.49 -17.52
CA TYR A 128 9.61 -0.55 -18.03
C TYR A 128 9.33 -0.12 -19.47
N GLY A 129 8.06 -0.13 -19.87
CA GLY A 129 7.60 0.20 -21.22
C GLY A 129 7.50 -1.01 -22.17
N PRO A 130 7.10 -0.79 -23.44
CA PRO A 130 6.71 -1.85 -24.38
C PRO A 130 7.76 -2.93 -24.64
N GLY A 131 9.04 -2.64 -24.43
CA GLY A 131 10.15 -3.61 -24.57
C GLY A 131 10.36 -4.51 -23.37
N SER A 132 9.68 -4.28 -22.26
CA SER A 132 9.79 -5.05 -21.03
C SER A 132 8.66 -6.07 -20.88
N ASN A 133 8.82 -6.99 -19.94
CA ASN A 133 7.79 -7.99 -19.60
C ASN A 133 7.97 -8.45 -18.14
N ILE A 134 7.00 -9.22 -17.67
CA ILE A 134 6.99 -9.81 -16.30
C ILE A 134 7.40 -11.28 -16.29
N LYS A 135 8.10 -11.75 -17.33
CA LYS A 135 8.66 -13.11 -17.33
C LYS A 135 9.61 -13.24 -16.14
N ASP A 136 9.50 -14.34 -15.41
CA ASP A 136 10.27 -14.66 -14.21
C ASP A 136 9.99 -13.72 -13.00
N LEU A 137 8.95 -12.87 -13.07
CA LEU A 137 8.49 -11.99 -11.99
C LEU A 137 7.13 -12.42 -11.41
N ASP A 138 6.72 -13.67 -11.60
CA ASP A 138 5.41 -14.17 -11.14
C ASP A 138 5.17 -13.96 -9.64
N ASP A 139 6.21 -14.12 -8.82
CA ASP A 139 6.16 -13.98 -7.37
C ASP A 139 6.56 -12.57 -6.87
N HIS A 140 6.80 -11.61 -7.75
CA HIS A 140 6.97 -10.21 -7.39
C HIS A 140 5.60 -9.53 -7.20
N PRO A 141 5.51 -8.49 -6.36
CA PRO A 141 4.30 -7.67 -6.28
C PRO A 141 3.90 -7.12 -7.65
N VAL A 142 2.60 -7.11 -7.94
CA VAL A 142 2.10 -6.36 -9.09
C VAL A 142 2.30 -4.88 -8.85
N VAL A 143 2.74 -4.17 -9.88
CA VAL A 143 2.93 -2.71 -9.89
C VAL A 143 2.25 -2.08 -11.09
N HIS A 144 2.26 -0.76 -11.21
CA HIS A 144 1.52 -0.02 -12.24
C HIS A 144 0.01 -0.28 -12.17
N VAL A 145 -0.51 -0.36 -10.96
CA VAL A 145 -1.94 -0.49 -10.65
C VAL A 145 -2.43 0.75 -9.90
N SER A 146 -3.53 1.31 -10.36
CA SER A 146 -4.24 2.41 -9.73
C SER A 146 -5.06 1.93 -8.53
N PHE A 147 -5.66 2.87 -7.79
CA PHE A 147 -6.60 2.50 -6.72
C PHE A 147 -7.80 1.73 -7.28
N SER A 148 -8.33 2.12 -8.43
CA SER A 148 -9.47 1.44 -9.07
C SER A 148 -9.13 0.01 -9.48
N ASP A 149 -7.91 -0.23 -9.99
CA ASP A 149 -7.42 -1.56 -10.33
C ASP A 149 -7.31 -2.46 -9.10
N ALA A 150 -6.75 -1.91 -8.00
CA ALA A 150 -6.62 -2.63 -6.73
C ALA A 150 -7.98 -2.96 -6.11
N ALA A 151 -8.93 -2.01 -6.15
CA ALA A 151 -10.29 -2.20 -5.66
C ALA A 151 -11.07 -3.23 -6.50
N ALA A 152 -10.90 -3.21 -7.83
CA ALA A 152 -11.52 -4.19 -8.73
C ALA A 152 -10.99 -5.62 -8.46
N TYR A 153 -9.68 -5.77 -8.25
CA TYR A 153 -9.10 -7.05 -7.83
C TYR A 153 -9.67 -7.53 -6.48
N ALA A 154 -9.67 -6.64 -5.46
CA ALA A 154 -10.18 -6.98 -4.14
C ALA A 154 -11.63 -7.45 -4.20
N HIS A 155 -12.49 -6.73 -4.92
CA HIS A 155 -13.89 -7.10 -5.12
C HIS A 155 -14.05 -8.46 -5.83
N TRP A 156 -13.29 -8.70 -6.89
CA TRP A 156 -13.30 -9.99 -7.60
C TRP A 156 -12.89 -11.15 -6.70
N ALA A 157 -11.91 -10.92 -5.83
CA ALA A 157 -11.42 -11.92 -4.88
C ALA A 157 -12.34 -12.10 -3.64
N GLY A 158 -13.47 -11.40 -3.54
CA GLY A 158 -14.34 -11.41 -2.37
C GLY A 158 -13.69 -10.76 -1.13
N LYS A 159 -12.79 -9.82 -1.35
CA LYS A 159 -11.99 -9.12 -0.33
C LYS A 159 -12.21 -7.61 -0.41
N ASP A 160 -11.56 -6.86 0.48
CA ASP A 160 -11.49 -5.41 0.50
C ASP A 160 -10.04 -4.92 0.56
N LEU A 161 -9.82 -3.63 0.28
CA LEU A 161 -8.57 -2.96 0.65
C LEU A 161 -8.59 -2.59 2.14
N PRO A 162 -7.44 -2.69 2.85
CA PRO A 162 -7.35 -2.32 4.26
C PRO A 162 -7.64 -0.83 4.45
N THR A 163 -8.19 -0.45 5.60
CA THR A 163 -8.13 0.93 6.06
C THR A 163 -6.69 1.28 6.44
N GLU A 164 -6.38 2.57 6.53
CA GLU A 164 -5.07 3.01 6.99
C GLU A 164 -4.75 2.48 8.39
N ALA A 165 -5.74 2.50 9.29
CA ALA A 165 -5.58 2.02 10.67
C ALA A 165 -5.37 0.49 10.74
N GLU A 166 -6.11 -0.30 9.96
CA GLU A 166 -5.92 -1.75 9.85
C GLU A 166 -4.53 -2.07 9.31
N TRP A 167 -4.11 -1.37 8.26
CA TRP A 167 -2.80 -1.56 7.65
C TRP A 167 -1.67 -1.27 8.65
N GLU A 168 -1.73 -0.12 9.35
CA GLU A 168 -0.69 0.27 10.31
C GLU A 168 -0.65 -0.66 11.52
N PHE A 169 -1.81 -1.06 12.05
CA PHE A 169 -1.88 -2.04 13.13
C PHE A 169 -1.22 -3.37 12.75
N ALA A 170 -1.56 -3.87 11.56
CA ALA A 170 -0.98 -5.09 11.03
C ALA A 170 0.53 -4.98 10.79
N ALA A 171 1.00 -3.85 10.23
CA ALA A 171 2.41 -3.60 9.97
C ALA A 171 3.26 -3.57 11.24
N ARG A 172 2.71 -3.07 12.34
CA ARG A 172 3.42 -3.04 13.64
C ARG A 172 3.68 -4.44 14.22
N GLY A 173 2.96 -5.46 13.79
CA GLY A 173 3.25 -6.85 14.20
C GLY A 173 3.18 -7.10 15.70
N GLY A 174 2.39 -6.31 16.44
CA GLY A 174 2.30 -6.37 17.90
C GLY A 174 3.31 -5.48 18.65
N LEU A 175 4.20 -4.77 17.96
CA LEU A 175 5.12 -3.81 18.57
C LEU A 175 4.41 -2.45 18.78
N GLU A 176 4.64 -1.83 19.93
CA GLU A 176 4.06 -0.51 20.24
C GLU A 176 5.09 0.60 20.02
N ALA A 177 4.76 1.52 19.11
CA ALA A 177 5.53 2.74 18.85
C ALA A 177 6.98 2.58 18.33
N GLU A 178 7.40 1.37 18.01
CA GLU A 178 8.69 1.11 17.39
C GLU A 178 8.79 1.77 16.01
N GLU A 179 10.01 2.09 15.59
CA GLU A 179 10.23 2.81 14.33
C GLU A 179 9.90 1.95 13.11
N TYR A 180 10.32 0.67 13.12
CA TYR A 180 10.07 -0.27 12.03
C TYR A 180 9.17 -1.43 12.46
N ALA A 181 8.77 -2.25 11.52
CA ALA A 181 7.95 -3.44 11.76
C ALA A 181 8.67 -4.55 12.56
N TRP A 182 9.95 -4.36 12.86
CA TRP A 182 10.83 -5.31 13.57
C TRP A 182 11.59 -4.69 14.74
N GLY A 183 11.35 -3.44 15.11
CA GLY A 183 12.03 -2.70 16.18
C GLY A 183 12.64 -1.38 15.70
N ASP A 184 13.57 -0.82 16.46
CA ASP A 184 14.13 0.51 16.20
C ASP A 184 15.40 0.52 15.33
N ALA A 185 16.04 -0.62 15.13
CA ALA A 185 17.23 -0.69 14.28
C ALA A 185 16.87 -0.99 12.84
N LEU A 186 17.29 -0.14 11.88
CA LEU A 186 17.02 -0.34 10.45
C LEU A 186 17.63 -1.66 9.95
N VAL A 187 18.86 -1.95 10.34
CA VAL A 187 19.62 -3.15 9.92
C VAL A 187 20.13 -3.89 11.17
N PRO A 188 19.23 -4.58 11.90
CA PRO A 188 19.61 -5.25 13.14
C PRO A 188 20.65 -6.34 12.88
N GLY A 189 21.80 -6.26 13.60
CA GLY A 189 22.89 -7.23 13.45
C GLY A 189 23.47 -7.31 12.04
N GLY A 190 23.35 -6.26 11.22
CA GLY A 190 23.83 -6.24 9.84
C GLY A 190 22.90 -6.92 8.83
N LYS A 191 21.69 -7.31 9.23
CA LYS A 191 20.71 -7.98 8.37
C LYS A 191 19.66 -7.00 7.84
N HIS A 192 19.55 -6.92 6.52
CA HIS A 192 18.44 -6.19 5.88
C HIS A 192 17.12 -6.91 6.18
N MET A 193 16.10 -6.14 6.57
CA MET A 193 14.79 -6.65 6.96
C MET A 193 13.70 -6.31 5.96
N ALA A 194 14.01 -5.50 4.95
CA ALA A 194 13.11 -5.07 3.90
C ALA A 194 13.88 -4.65 2.65
N ASN A 195 13.21 -4.69 1.51
CA ASN A 195 13.73 -4.15 0.25
C ASN A 195 13.51 -2.64 0.22
N ILE A 196 14.58 -1.87 0.44
CA ILE A 196 14.60 -0.41 0.38
C ILE A 196 15.85 0.05 -0.36
N TRP A 197 15.94 1.33 -0.71
CA TRP A 197 17.10 1.89 -1.36
C TRP A 197 18.30 2.02 -0.41
N GLN A 198 19.47 1.50 -0.81
CA GLN A 198 20.73 1.69 -0.11
C GLN A 198 21.67 2.54 -0.95
N GLY A 199 22.20 3.60 -0.34
CA GLY A 199 23.10 4.54 -1.01
C GLY A 199 22.45 5.89 -1.29
N ASN A 200 22.92 6.56 -2.33
CA ASN A 200 22.54 7.94 -2.64
C ASN A 200 21.41 8.00 -3.67
N PHE A 201 20.17 8.12 -3.19
CA PHE A 201 19.01 8.25 -4.07
C PHE A 201 19.02 9.57 -4.86
N PRO A 202 18.65 9.59 -6.12
CA PRO A 202 18.28 8.52 -7.05
C PRO A 202 19.44 8.07 -7.96
N VAL A 203 20.68 8.38 -7.57
CA VAL A 203 21.89 8.24 -8.39
C VAL A 203 22.52 6.87 -8.27
N GLN A 204 22.54 6.33 -7.05
CA GLN A 204 23.21 5.07 -6.76
C GLN A 204 22.42 4.24 -5.77
N ASN A 205 21.98 3.07 -6.20
CA ASN A 205 21.55 1.99 -5.32
C ASN A 205 22.70 0.99 -5.18
N LEU A 206 23.11 0.68 -3.95
CA LEU A 206 24.17 -0.28 -3.66
C LEU A 206 23.68 -1.72 -3.75
N GLY A 207 22.34 -1.94 -3.65
CA GLY A 207 21.74 -3.27 -3.71
C GLY A 207 22.24 -4.22 -2.60
N GLU A 208 22.58 -3.68 -1.43
CA GLU A 208 23.09 -4.47 -0.29
C GLU A 208 22.07 -5.46 0.26
N ASP A 209 20.78 -5.18 0.05
CA ASP A 209 19.67 -6.07 0.38
C ASP A 209 19.45 -7.19 -0.65
N GLY A 210 20.16 -7.14 -1.77
CA GLY A 210 20.12 -8.13 -2.85
C GLY A 210 19.24 -7.71 -4.05
N TYR A 211 18.58 -6.54 -4.01
CA TYR A 211 17.62 -6.13 -5.03
C TYR A 211 17.81 -4.67 -5.46
N GLU A 212 17.78 -4.42 -6.77
CA GLU A 212 17.78 -3.07 -7.34
C GLU A 212 16.36 -2.52 -7.56
N ARG A 213 15.37 -3.42 -7.62
CA ARG A 213 13.95 -3.15 -7.90
C ARG A 213 13.09 -3.94 -6.94
N THR A 214 11.84 -4.24 -7.30
CA THR A 214 11.01 -5.13 -6.46
C THR A 214 11.72 -6.46 -6.21
N SER A 215 11.49 -7.04 -5.05
CA SER A 215 11.89 -8.40 -4.71
C SER A 215 10.71 -9.36 -4.84
N PRO A 216 10.94 -10.67 -4.99
CA PRO A 216 9.89 -11.66 -4.76
C PRO A 216 9.30 -11.45 -3.38
N VAL A 217 7.99 -11.67 -3.23
CA VAL A 217 7.36 -11.63 -1.91
C VAL A 217 8.00 -12.66 -0.98
N MET A 218 8.02 -12.37 0.33
CA MET A 218 8.65 -13.22 1.35
C MET A 218 10.19 -13.35 1.24
N ALA A 219 10.85 -12.48 0.48
CA ALA A 219 12.32 -12.46 0.44
C ALA A 219 12.94 -12.05 1.78
N PHE A 220 12.21 -11.32 2.60
CA PHE A 220 12.63 -10.84 3.93
C PHE A 220 11.79 -11.49 5.04
N PRO A 221 12.25 -11.44 6.31
CA PRO A 221 11.51 -12.03 7.42
C PRO A 221 10.13 -11.38 7.63
N PRO A 222 9.13 -12.15 8.10
CA PRO A 222 7.84 -11.60 8.46
C PRO A 222 7.91 -10.78 9.74
N ASN A 223 6.92 -9.92 9.94
CA ASN A 223 6.70 -9.25 11.22
C ASN A 223 6.10 -10.20 12.28
N GLY A 224 5.81 -9.70 13.49
CA GLY A 224 5.31 -10.50 14.61
C GLY A 224 3.94 -11.15 14.39
N TYR A 225 3.16 -10.69 13.41
CA TYR A 225 1.91 -11.34 13.00
C TYR A 225 2.08 -12.34 11.84
N GLY A 226 3.28 -12.50 11.30
CA GLY A 226 3.55 -13.41 10.17
C GLY A 226 3.25 -12.79 8.80
N LEU A 227 3.16 -11.45 8.72
CA LEU A 227 2.99 -10.70 7.48
C LEU A 227 4.35 -10.32 6.90
N TYR A 228 4.49 -10.47 5.60
CA TYR A 228 5.71 -10.15 4.85
C TYR A 228 5.56 -8.85 4.09
N ASP A 229 6.68 -8.20 3.80
CA ASP A 229 6.77 -7.03 2.93
C ASP A 229 5.85 -5.87 3.34
N MET A 230 5.55 -5.74 4.66
CA MET A 230 4.79 -4.61 5.18
C MET A 230 5.58 -3.30 5.09
N ILE A 231 6.89 -3.39 4.96
CA ILE A 231 7.82 -2.27 4.85
C ILE A 231 8.69 -2.49 3.62
N GLY A 232 8.84 -1.46 2.78
CA GLY A 232 9.64 -1.53 1.56
C GLY A 232 8.94 -2.31 0.43
N ASN A 233 9.69 -2.79 -0.53
CA ASN A 233 9.26 -3.45 -1.75
C ASN A 233 8.33 -2.57 -2.60
N VAL A 234 7.04 -2.48 -2.26
CA VAL A 234 6.08 -1.59 -2.92
C VAL A 234 5.24 -0.81 -1.91
N TRP A 235 4.88 0.43 -2.23
CA TRP A 235 3.80 1.13 -1.57
C TRP A 235 2.50 0.36 -1.72
N GLU A 236 1.60 0.45 -0.73
CA GLU A 236 0.34 -0.26 -0.76
C GLU A 236 -0.86 0.68 -0.63
N TRP A 237 -1.83 0.53 -1.54
CA TRP A 237 -3.10 1.22 -1.50
C TRP A 237 -3.89 0.87 -0.25
N THR A 238 -4.44 1.89 0.42
CA THR A 238 -5.47 1.73 1.45
C THR A 238 -6.79 2.36 1.01
N SER A 239 -7.88 1.96 1.66
CA SER A 239 -9.23 2.44 1.30
C SER A 239 -9.54 3.85 1.79
N ASP A 240 -8.70 4.45 2.66
CA ASP A 240 -8.98 5.75 3.25
C ASP A 240 -8.61 6.92 2.34
N TRP A 241 -9.46 7.96 2.34
CA TRP A 241 -9.17 9.21 1.70
C TRP A 241 -8.08 9.97 2.46
N TRP A 242 -7.21 10.63 1.71
CA TRP A 242 -6.14 11.41 2.29
C TRP A 242 -6.65 12.61 3.11
N SER A 243 -5.98 12.85 4.23
CA SER A 243 -6.00 14.10 4.98
C SER A 243 -4.58 14.47 5.36
N SER A 244 -4.25 15.75 5.33
CA SER A 244 -2.89 16.24 5.59
C SER A 244 -2.38 16.00 7.02
N LYS A 245 -3.27 15.62 7.93
CA LYS A 245 -2.99 15.27 9.33
C LYS A 245 -4.05 14.33 9.85
N HIS A 246 -3.73 13.59 10.89
CA HIS A 246 -4.77 12.96 11.72
C HIS A 246 -5.65 14.01 12.37
N ALA A 247 -6.89 13.66 12.74
CA ALA A 247 -7.82 14.60 13.35
C ALA A 247 -7.19 15.26 14.59
N ALA A 248 -7.33 16.58 14.71
CA ALA A 248 -6.73 17.36 15.81
C ALA A 248 -7.22 16.92 17.21
N ASP A 249 -8.40 16.31 17.29
CA ASP A 249 -8.96 15.75 18.52
C ASP A 249 -8.69 14.25 18.71
N ALA A 250 -7.99 13.63 17.78
CA ALA A 250 -7.60 12.22 17.88
C ALA A 250 -6.77 11.92 19.14
N ALA A 251 -5.96 12.88 19.60
CA ALA A 251 -5.14 12.74 20.81
C ALA A 251 -5.90 12.94 22.14
N LYS A 252 -7.23 13.16 22.13
CA LYS A 252 -8.03 13.31 23.34
C LYS A 252 -8.10 12.00 24.14
N PRO A 253 -7.70 11.98 25.43
CA PRO A 253 -7.60 10.73 26.20
C PRO A 253 -8.94 10.03 26.46
N CYS A 254 -10.06 10.76 26.38
CA CYS A 254 -11.35 10.25 26.84
C CYS A 254 -12.06 9.29 25.87
N CYS A 255 -11.66 9.25 24.59
CA CYS A 255 -12.36 8.45 23.58
C CYS A 255 -11.35 7.88 22.58
N ILE A 256 -11.14 6.58 22.62
CA ILE A 256 -10.33 5.88 21.61
C ILE A 256 -11.21 5.63 20.38
N PRO A 257 -10.92 6.24 19.22
CA PRO A 257 -11.65 5.95 18.00
C PRO A 257 -11.57 4.46 17.67
N LYS A 258 -12.70 3.85 17.34
CA LYS A 258 -12.78 2.46 16.91
C LYS A 258 -12.96 2.40 15.40
N ASN A 259 -12.12 1.61 14.71
CA ASN A 259 -12.09 1.46 13.26
C ASN A 259 -12.13 2.83 12.56
N PRO A 260 -11.20 3.77 12.89
CA PRO A 260 -11.26 5.12 12.34
C PRO A 260 -11.12 5.07 10.82
N ARG A 261 -11.75 6.04 10.17
CA ARG A 261 -11.61 6.27 8.73
C ARG A 261 -10.85 7.58 8.51
N GLY A 262 -10.17 7.67 7.37
CA GLY A 262 -9.43 8.86 6.97
C GLY A 262 -10.31 10.07 6.65
N GLY A 263 -9.80 10.98 5.84
CA GLY A 263 -10.50 12.19 5.38
C GLY A 263 -11.71 11.90 4.52
N GLY A 264 -12.33 12.96 4.04
CA GLY A 264 -13.41 12.89 3.04
C GLY A 264 -12.83 12.98 1.62
N GLU A 265 -13.54 12.43 0.64
CA GLU A 265 -13.15 12.47 -0.76
C GLU A 265 -12.89 13.91 -1.24
N HIS A 266 -13.87 14.79 -1.05
CA HIS A 266 -13.79 16.20 -1.48
C HIS A 266 -12.74 17.04 -0.74
N THR A 267 -12.18 16.54 0.36
CA THR A 267 -11.10 17.20 1.09
C THR A 267 -9.72 16.59 0.81
N SER A 268 -9.67 15.58 -0.04
CA SER A 268 -8.43 14.86 -0.36
C SER A 268 -7.69 15.37 -1.59
N TYR A 269 -8.29 16.31 -2.35
CA TYR A 269 -7.65 16.93 -3.52
C TYR A 269 -6.32 17.61 -3.17
N ASP A 270 -5.42 17.74 -4.16
CA ASP A 270 -4.17 18.45 -3.93
C ASP A 270 -4.41 19.97 -3.95
N PRO A 271 -4.23 20.69 -2.83
CA PRO A 271 -4.45 22.13 -2.79
C PRO A 271 -3.45 22.93 -3.62
N ARG A 272 -2.36 22.31 -4.08
CA ARG A 272 -1.36 22.94 -4.98
C ARG A 272 -1.82 22.91 -6.44
N LEU A 273 -2.81 22.07 -6.76
CA LEU A 273 -3.35 21.87 -8.11
C LEU A 273 -4.87 22.05 -8.10
N PRO A 274 -5.37 23.29 -7.85
CA PRO A 274 -6.79 23.54 -7.60
C PRO A 274 -7.70 23.22 -8.80
N ASP A 275 -7.16 23.25 -10.00
CA ASP A 275 -7.88 22.96 -11.24
C ASP A 275 -7.98 21.44 -11.53
N ILE A 276 -7.20 20.62 -10.83
CA ILE A 276 -7.19 19.16 -10.97
C ILE A 276 -7.90 18.56 -9.76
N GLN A 277 -9.15 18.11 -9.95
CA GLN A 277 -10.00 17.59 -8.89
C GLN A 277 -9.96 16.04 -8.83
N ILE A 278 -8.74 15.48 -8.83
CA ILE A 278 -8.53 14.04 -8.65
C ILE A 278 -8.32 13.77 -7.15
N PRO A 279 -9.22 12.99 -6.51
CA PRO A 279 -9.10 12.71 -5.09
C PRO A 279 -7.93 11.77 -4.81
N ARG A 280 -7.40 11.84 -3.58
CA ARG A 280 -6.22 11.07 -3.19
C ARG A 280 -6.54 10.08 -2.08
N LYS A 281 -5.95 8.88 -2.19
CA LYS A 281 -5.95 7.85 -1.15
C LYS A 281 -4.64 7.87 -0.37
N VAL A 282 -4.63 7.15 0.75
CA VAL A 282 -3.43 6.95 1.56
C VAL A 282 -2.68 5.73 1.05
N LEU A 283 -1.39 5.92 0.77
CA LEU A 283 -0.42 4.83 0.60
C LEU A 283 0.36 4.60 1.89
N LYS A 284 0.72 3.35 2.14
CA LYS A 284 1.47 2.90 3.32
C LYS A 284 2.69 2.06 2.93
N GLY A 285 3.66 1.96 3.85
CA GLY A 285 4.75 0.98 3.81
C GLY A 285 6.06 1.45 3.17
N GLY A 286 6.03 2.44 2.30
CA GLY A 286 7.21 2.78 1.50
C GLY A 286 7.49 1.74 0.41
N SER A 287 8.58 1.89 -0.31
CA SER A 287 8.95 0.99 -1.40
C SER A 287 10.47 0.80 -1.51
N HIS A 288 10.90 -0.03 -2.44
CA HIS A 288 12.31 -0.21 -2.81
C HIS A 288 13.01 1.10 -3.27
N LEU A 289 12.23 2.15 -3.57
CA LEU A 289 12.76 3.48 -3.93
C LEU A 289 12.85 4.44 -2.73
N CYS A 290 12.45 4.01 -1.53
CA CYS A 290 12.55 4.83 -0.34
C CYS A 290 13.95 4.74 0.28
N ALA A 291 14.58 5.91 0.47
CA ALA A 291 15.97 6.04 0.88
C ALA A 291 16.12 6.96 2.11
N PRO A 292 17.14 6.75 2.95
CA PRO A 292 17.40 7.61 4.12
C PRO A 292 17.61 9.09 3.78
N ASN A 293 18.20 9.38 2.61
CA ASN A 293 18.51 10.74 2.15
C ASN A 293 17.36 11.41 1.39
N TYR A 294 16.25 10.70 1.10
CA TYR A 294 15.16 11.25 0.28
C TYR A 294 13.78 10.97 0.87
N CYS A 295 13.38 9.71 0.98
CA CYS A 295 12.04 9.29 1.38
C CYS A 295 12.13 8.27 2.51
N ARG A 296 12.18 8.72 3.78
CA ARG A 296 12.23 7.83 4.95
C ARG A 296 10.83 7.35 5.36
N ARG A 297 10.04 6.87 4.38
CA ARG A 297 8.66 6.43 4.63
C ARG A 297 8.49 4.90 4.71
N TYR A 298 9.58 4.15 4.78
CA TYR A 298 9.59 2.71 5.07
C TYR A 298 9.41 2.46 6.58
N ARG A 299 8.28 2.93 7.14
CA ARG A 299 7.89 2.84 8.55
C ARG A 299 6.38 2.64 8.69
N PRO A 300 5.88 1.89 9.70
CA PRO A 300 4.44 1.68 9.88
C PRO A 300 3.62 2.98 9.95
N ALA A 301 4.12 3.99 10.67
CA ALA A 301 3.44 5.27 10.84
C ALA A 301 3.42 6.14 9.58
N ALA A 302 4.37 5.92 8.66
CA ALA A 302 4.49 6.74 7.47
C ALA A 302 3.28 6.58 6.54
N ARG A 303 2.93 7.69 5.89
CA ARG A 303 1.79 7.78 4.97
C ARG A 303 2.13 8.70 3.80
N HIS A 304 1.48 8.48 2.68
CA HIS A 304 1.66 9.31 1.49
C HIS A 304 0.31 9.50 0.78
N ALA A 305 0.13 10.69 0.19
CA ALA A 305 -1.04 11.00 -0.63
C ALA A 305 -0.79 10.58 -2.07
N GLU A 306 -1.68 9.80 -2.66
CA GLU A 306 -1.56 9.43 -4.06
C GLU A 306 -2.90 9.59 -4.78
N PRO A 307 -2.97 10.29 -5.95
CA PRO A 307 -4.17 10.37 -6.77
C PRO A 307 -4.68 8.97 -7.15
N VAL A 308 -6.00 8.80 -7.13
CA VAL A 308 -6.63 7.47 -7.32
C VAL A 308 -6.37 6.85 -8.70
N ASP A 309 -6.07 7.67 -9.68
CA ASP A 309 -5.78 7.30 -11.08
C ASP A 309 -4.28 7.12 -11.36
N THR A 310 -3.43 7.43 -10.38
CA THR A 310 -1.98 7.27 -10.55
C THR A 310 -1.59 5.80 -10.54
N SER A 311 -0.72 5.43 -11.47
CA SER A 311 -0.04 4.14 -11.50
C SER A 311 1.47 4.35 -11.64
N THR A 312 2.26 3.58 -10.89
CA THR A 312 3.72 3.68 -10.90
C THR A 312 4.40 2.34 -10.70
N GLY A 313 5.67 2.24 -11.07
CA GLY A 313 6.49 1.03 -10.94
C GLY A 313 6.84 0.62 -9.51
N HIS A 314 6.27 1.26 -8.48
CA HIS A 314 6.57 0.98 -7.07
C HIS A 314 5.33 1.02 -6.17
N VAL A 315 4.12 1.00 -6.75
CA VAL A 315 2.85 0.96 -6.03
C VAL A 315 2.10 -0.32 -6.38
N GLY A 316 1.73 -1.06 -5.36
CA GLY A 316 0.92 -2.26 -5.38
C GLY A 316 -0.14 -2.23 -4.28
N PHE A 317 -0.57 -3.38 -3.77
CA PHE A 317 -1.60 -3.47 -2.72
C PHE A 317 -1.65 -4.88 -2.12
N ARG A 318 -2.33 -4.99 -0.97
CA ARG A 318 -2.80 -6.26 -0.38
C ARG A 318 -4.25 -6.13 0.06
N CYS A 319 -4.92 -7.25 0.30
CA CYS A 319 -6.34 -7.26 0.64
C CYS A 319 -6.58 -7.74 2.07
N VAL A 320 -7.80 -7.44 2.56
CA VAL A 320 -8.33 -7.88 3.85
C VAL A 320 -9.70 -8.52 3.69
N VAL A 321 -10.08 -9.35 4.67
CA VAL A 321 -11.45 -9.80 4.88
C VAL A 321 -11.84 -9.45 6.31
N ARG A 322 -12.92 -8.68 6.45
CA ARG A 322 -13.44 -8.27 7.76
C ARG A 322 -14.47 -9.29 8.25
N MET A 323 -14.45 -9.53 9.55
CA MET A 323 -15.48 -10.35 10.15
C MET A 323 -16.83 -9.63 10.09
N PRO A 324 -17.93 -10.31 9.73
CA PRO A 324 -19.26 -9.70 9.78
C PRO A 324 -19.55 -9.16 11.19
N SER A 325 -20.11 -7.97 11.27
CA SER A 325 -20.51 -7.39 12.55
C SER A 325 -21.57 -8.28 13.25
N VAL A 326 -21.65 -8.19 14.58
CA VAL A 326 -22.66 -8.94 15.36
C VAL A 326 -24.09 -8.70 14.83
N THR A 327 -24.36 -7.48 14.33
CA THR A 327 -25.66 -7.10 13.75
C THR A 327 -25.93 -7.78 12.39
N GLU A 328 -24.90 -7.96 11.57
CA GLU A 328 -25.04 -8.65 10.29
C GLU A 328 -25.25 -10.15 10.50
N ARG A 329 -24.50 -10.79 11.43
CA ARG A 329 -24.69 -12.19 11.83
C ARG A 329 -26.10 -12.47 12.34
N GLN A 330 -26.75 -11.52 13.02
CA GLN A 330 -28.11 -11.65 13.51
C GLN A 330 -29.17 -11.53 12.40
N ARG A 331 -28.87 -10.84 11.30
CA ARG A 331 -29.76 -10.75 10.13
C ARG A 331 -29.72 -12.01 9.28
N ASP A 332 -28.53 -12.54 9.05
CA ASP A 332 -28.35 -13.77 8.27
C ASP A 332 -28.87 -15.01 9.01
N GLY A 333 -28.72 -15.08 10.34
CA GLY A 333 -29.30 -16.12 11.18
C GLY A 333 -30.84 -16.10 11.29
N ARG A 334 -31.49 -14.98 10.87
CA ARG A 334 -32.95 -14.90 10.79
C ARG A 334 -33.54 -15.28 9.41
N ALA A 335 -32.67 -15.32 8.38
CA ALA A 335 -33.08 -15.72 7.03
C ALA A 335 -33.00 -17.27 6.81
N ALA A 336 -32.52 -18.02 7.80
CA ALA A 336 -32.33 -19.48 7.75
C ALA A 336 -33.33 -20.26 8.61
N ILE A 337 -34.53 -19.68 8.94
CA ILE A 337 -35.64 -20.40 9.60
C ILE A 337 -36.87 -20.33 8.71
#